data_4da29a955d525d8c6e334d57e1f61ea3
#
_entry.id   4da29a955d525d8c6e334d57e1f61ea3
#
_cell.length_a   1.000
_cell.length_b   1.000
_cell.length_c   1.000
_cell.angle_alpha   90.00
_cell.angle_beta   90.00
_cell.angle_gamma   90.00
#
_symmetry.space_group_name_H-M   'P 1'
#
loop_
_entity.id
_entity.type
_entity.pdbx_description
1 polymer ?
#
loop_
_entity_poly.entity_id
_entity_poly.type
_entity_poly.pdbx_seq_one_letter_code
_entity_poly.pdbx_strand_id
1 'polypeptide(L)'
;AQAAALFSQNLPLLLKGSPSISVSPLSWKNSAGESTFTLNLNFSDPAAGQPAAQTQDQLIAQLVRNLDATLTIPMPMATQMATQIGKMQGYSEEEAGKLAKQQVQGLAAMGQMFKLTTVKDDTITTRFHFADNIVDLNGQKMTLQQFAGLFGIFGGPADVAPAPQAAPAVPPSPLAPVPAPAQ
;
A
#
# COMPACT_ATOMS: atom_id res chain seq x y z
N ALA A 1 -7.74 4.62 -23.68
CA ALA A 1 -6.64 5.59 -23.88
C ALA A 1 -7.12 7.05 -23.96
N GLN A 2 -8.21 7.36 -24.68
CA GLN A 2 -8.69 8.75 -24.85
C GLN A 2 -9.21 9.39 -23.55
N ALA A 3 -9.92 8.64 -22.70
CA ALA A 3 -10.45 9.16 -21.43
C ALA A 3 -9.34 9.58 -20.46
N ALA A 4 -8.25 8.83 -20.39
CA ALA A 4 -7.09 9.17 -19.55
C ALA A 4 -6.38 10.42 -20.06
N ALA A 5 -6.24 10.59 -21.39
CA ALA A 5 -5.63 11.78 -21.99
C ALA A 5 -6.49 13.03 -21.75
N LEU A 6 -7.81 12.94 -21.92
CA LEU A 6 -8.75 14.02 -21.61
C LEU A 6 -8.73 14.41 -20.13
N PHE A 7 -8.66 13.42 -19.24
CA PHE A 7 -8.54 13.66 -17.81
C PHE A 7 -7.26 14.41 -17.47
N SER A 8 -6.12 13.95 -17.99
CA SER A 8 -4.83 14.60 -17.77
C SER A 8 -4.77 16.02 -18.28
N GLN A 9 -5.36 16.31 -19.46
CA GLN A 9 -5.41 17.65 -20.03
C GLN A 9 -6.29 18.63 -19.22
N ASN A 10 -7.36 18.10 -18.60
CA ASN A 10 -8.29 18.91 -17.81
C ASN A 10 -7.94 18.94 -16.31
N LEU A 11 -6.99 18.11 -15.86
CA LEU A 11 -6.57 18.04 -14.47
C LEU A 11 -6.18 19.40 -13.87
N PRO A 12 -5.40 20.26 -14.55
CA PRO A 12 -5.07 21.61 -14.03
C PRO A 12 -6.31 22.50 -13.85
N LEU A 13 -7.31 22.37 -14.72
CA LEU A 13 -8.56 23.12 -14.61
C LEU A 13 -9.41 22.63 -13.44
N LEU A 14 -9.45 21.31 -13.21
CA LEU A 14 -10.16 20.70 -12.08
C LEU A 14 -9.52 21.06 -10.73
N LEU A 15 -8.19 21.20 -10.70
CA LEU A 15 -7.43 21.53 -9.47
C LEU A 15 -7.32 23.04 -9.23
N LYS A 16 -7.75 23.88 -10.18
CA LYS A 16 -7.80 25.33 -10.01
C LYS A 16 -8.72 25.70 -8.85
N GLY A 17 -8.19 26.44 -7.89
CA GLY A 17 -8.94 26.81 -6.69
C GLY A 17 -8.84 25.81 -5.54
N SER A 18 -7.90 24.86 -5.61
CA SER A 18 -7.59 23.94 -4.50
C SER A 18 -8.83 23.16 -4.00
N PRO A 19 -9.43 22.30 -4.84
CA PRO A 19 -10.63 21.56 -4.47
C PRO A 19 -10.36 20.60 -3.30
N SER A 20 -11.42 20.21 -2.61
CA SER A 20 -11.38 19.20 -1.56
C SER A 20 -12.39 18.09 -1.81
N ILE A 21 -12.02 16.87 -1.44
CA ILE A 21 -12.93 15.71 -1.42
C ILE A 21 -13.04 15.26 0.03
N SER A 22 -14.26 15.16 0.54
CA SER A 22 -14.52 14.66 1.87
C SER A 22 -15.55 13.54 1.82
N VAL A 23 -15.20 12.42 2.45
CA VAL A 23 -16.09 11.28 2.69
C VAL A 23 -16.15 11.09 4.20
N SER A 24 -17.33 11.29 4.82
CA SER A 24 -17.43 11.24 6.27
C SER A 24 -18.83 10.88 6.74
N PRO A 25 -18.96 9.82 7.51
CA PRO A 25 -18.30 8.53 7.34
C PRO A 25 -19.00 7.68 6.28
N LEU A 26 -18.27 6.91 5.52
CA LEU A 26 -18.83 5.75 4.82
C LEU A 26 -18.88 4.60 5.82
N SER A 27 -20.05 4.07 6.11
CA SER A 27 -20.19 2.93 7.01
C SER A 27 -20.88 1.76 6.33
N TRP A 28 -20.51 0.56 6.73
CA TRP A 28 -21.21 -0.66 6.36
C TRP A 28 -21.30 -1.58 7.56
N LYS A 29 -22.44 -2.26 7.66
CA LYS A 29 -22.80 -3.11 8.80
C LYS A 29 -23.07 -4.54 8.38
N ASN A 30 -22.75 -5.46 9.29
CA ASN A 30 -23.30 -6.80 9.30
C ASN A 30 -23.73 -7.16 10.74
N SER A 31 -24.17 -8.39 10.96
CA SER A 31 -24.61 -8.83 12.29
C SER A 31 -23.50 -8.84 13.35
N ALA A 32 -22.23 -8.77 12.95
CA ALA A 32 -21.06 -8.85 13.84
C ALA A 32 -20.39 -7.48 14.09
N GLY A 33 -20.84 -6.39 13.42
CA GLY A 33 -20.30 -5.08 13.67
C GLY A 33 -20.56 -4.07 12.57
N GLU A 34 -19.93 -2.90 12.74
CA GLU A 34 -19.95 -1.78 11.79
C GLU A 34 -18.53 -1.32 11.50
N SER A 35 -18.15 -1.33 10.23
CA SER A 35 -16.91 -0.72 9.75
C SER A 35 -17.18 0.71 9.32
N THR A 36 -16.20 1.58 9.53
CA THR A 36 -16.26 2.98 9.14
C THR A 36 -15.04 3.39 8.36
N PHE A 37 -15.24 4.22 7.35
CA PHE A 37 -14.18 4.84 6.57
C PHE A 37 -14.42 6.34 6.47
N THR A 38 -13.41 7.12 6.77
CA THR A 38 -13.40 8.57 6.55
C THR A 38 -12.24 8.93 5.65
N LEU A 39 -12.45 9.91 4.78
CA LEU A 39 -11.43 10.46 3.90
C LEU A 39 -11.61 11.97 3.79
N ASN A 40 -10.53 12.71 3.98
CA ASN A 40 -10.43 14.12 3.63
C ASN A 40 -9.20 14.30 2.76
N LEU A 41 -9.40 14.76 1.54
CA LEU A 41 -8.35 15.00 0.56
C LEU A 41 -8.45 16.43 0.08
N ASN A 42 -7.42 17.20 0.29
CA ASN A 42 -7.30 18.58 -0.21
C ASN A 42 -6.20 18.64 -1.25
N PHE A 43 -6.53 19.22 -2.39
CA PHE A 43 -5.59 19.41 -3.49
C PHE A 43 -4.96 20.80 -3.42
N SER A 44 -3.76 20.90 -3.98
CA SER A 44 -3.10 22.18 -4.25
C SER A 44 -3.45 22.65 -5.66
N ASP A 45 -3.47 23.97 -5.87
CA ASP A 45 -3.56 24.54 -7.22
C ASP A 45 -2.20 24.38 -7.92
N PRO A 46 -2.10 23.62 -9.02
CA PRO A 46 -0.84 23.45 -9.75
C PRO A 46 -0.37 24.74 -10.45
N ALA A 47 -1.24 25.74 -10.60
CA ALA A 47 -0.89 27.03 -11.20
C ALA A 47 -0.08 27.95 -10.26
N ALA A 48 0.16 27.54 -9.02
CA ALA A 48 0.85 28.37 -8.00
C ALA A 48 2.37 28.53 -8.19
N GLY A 49 2.87 28.45 -9.44
CA GLY A 49 4.26 28.84 -9.77
C GLY A 49 5.33 27.83 -9.35
N GLN A 50 4.98 26.58 -9.12
CA GLN A 50 5.94 25.53 -8.79
C GLN A 50 6.63 24.99 -10.06
N PRO A 51 7.93 24.61 -9.96
CA PRO A 51 8.63 23.97 -11.06
C PRO A 51 7.95 22.64 -11.41
N ALA A 52 8.01 22.25 -12.69
CA ALA A 52 7.45 20.97 -13.14
C ALA A 52 8.03 19.80 -12.33
N ALA A 53 7.15 18.92 -11.82
CA ALA A 53 7.56 17.74 -11.10
C ALA A 53 8.38 16.82 -12.02
N GLN A 54 9.55 16.40 -11.58
CA GLN A 54 10.45 15.50 -12.31
C GLN A 54 10.26 14.02 -11.89
N THR A 55 9.66 13.81 -10.73
CA THR A 55 9.38 12.46 -10.18
C THR A 55 7.91 12.34 -9.81
N GLN A 56 7.43 11.11 -9.74
CA GLN A 56 6.05 10.83 -9.32
C GLN A 56 5.78 11.31 -7.89
N ASP A 57 6.74 11.18 -6.99
CA ASP A 57 6.64 11.65 -5.61
C ASP A 57 6.50 13.16 -5.54
N GLN A 58 7.27 13.90 -6.37
CA GLN A 58 7.16 15.34 -6.49
C GLN A 58 5.80 15.76 -7.04
N LEU A 59 5.28 15.02 -8.02
CA LEU A 59 3.95 15.27 -8.57
C LEU A 59 2.87 15.12 -7.50
N ILE A 60 2.92 14.02 -6.74
CA ILE A 60 1.96 13.79 -5.65
C ILE A 60 2.06 14.88 -4.58
N ALA A 61 3.28 15.23 -4.18
CA ALA A 61 3.52 16.28 -3.18
C ALA A 61 3.04 17.68 -3.65
N GLN A 62 3.09 17.94 -4.96
CA GLN A 62 2.60 19.19 -5.55
C GLN A 62 1.07 19.22 -5.69
N LEU A 63 0.45 18.08 -6.00
CA LEU A 63 -0.99 17.99 -6.24
C LEU A 63 -1.79 17.81 -4.95
N VAL A 64 -1.26 17.08 -3.98
CA VAL A 64 -1.94 16.76 -2.73
C VAL A 64 -1.41 17.65 -1.61
N ARG A 65 -2.24 18.55 -1.12
CA ARG A 65 -1.90 19.42 0.01
C ARG A 65 -1.90 18.64 1.32
N ASN A 66 -2.98 17.91 1.56
CA ASN A 66 -3.06 16.95 2.66
C ASN A 66 -4.10 15.88 2.35
N LEU A 67 -3.88 14.70 2.89
CA LEU A 67 -4.81 13.58 2.84
C LEU A 67 -4.90 12.98 4.24
N ASP A 68 -6.12 12.87 4.76
CA ASP A 68 -6.45 12.18 5.99
C ASP A 68 -7.40 11.04 5.69
N ALA A 69 -7.04 9.82 6.06
CA ALA A 69 -7.91 8.67 5.93
C ALA A 69 -7.89 7.84 7.22
N THR A 70 -9.06 7.39 7.64
CA THR A 70 -9.18 6.47 8.77
C THR A 70 -10.11 5.34 8.40
N LEU A 71 -9.65 4.12 8.60
CA LEU A 71 -10.42 2.90 8.42
C LEU A 71 -10.52 2.17 9.76
N THR A 72 -11.73 1.77 10.14
CA THR A 72 -12.00 1.02 11.36
C THR A 72 -12.81 -0.22 11.02
N ILE A 73 -12.32 -1.39 11.41
CA ILE A 73 -12.97 -2.68 11.12
C ILE A 73 -12.97 -3.54 12.40
N PRO A 74 -14.14 -3.88 12.97
CA PRO A 74 -14.23 -4.87 14.03
C PRO A 74 -13.77 -6.25 13.54
N MET A 75 -12.90 -6.92 14.31
CA MET A 75 -12.40 -8.26 13.96
C MET A 75 -13.53 -9.30 13.81
N PRO A 76 -14.59 -9.30 14.65
CA PRO A 76 -15.72 -10.19 14.45
C PRO A 76 -16.40 -9.98 13.08
N MET A 77 -16.55 -8.73 12.65
CA MET A 77 -17.10 -8.41 11.33
C MET A 77 -16.22 -8.92 10.19
N ALA A 78 -14.91 -8.69 10.27
CA ALA A 78 -13.95 -9.19 9.28
C ALA A 78 -13.96 -10.73 9.22
N THR A 79 -14.04 -11.39 10.38
CA THR A 79 -14.13 -12.85 10.50
C THR A 79 -15.42 -13.38 9.86
N GLN A 80 -16.56 -12.73 10.10
CA GLN A 80 -17.81 -13.13 9.48
C GLN A 80 -17.75 -13.02 7.95
N MET A 81 -17.20 -11.92 7.43
CA MET A 81 -17.02 -11.74 5.97
C MET A 81 -16.11 -12.81 5.39
N ALA A 82 -14.96 -13.08 6.00
CA ALA A 82 -14.04 -14.13 5.56
C ALA A 82 -14.67 -15.53 5.62
N THR A 83 -15.50 -15.80 6.64
CA THR A 83 -16.27 -17.07 6.75
C THR A 83 -17.23 -17.22 5.57
N GLN A 84 -17.95 -16.16 5.19
CA GLN A 84 -18.86 -16.22 4.03
C GLN A 84 -18.10 -16.51 2.74
N ILE A 85 -16.94 -15.88 2.55
CA ILE A 85 -16.07 -16.15 1.39
C ILE A 85 -15.62 -17.62 1.39
N GLY A 86 -15.20 -18.17 2.55
CA GLY A 86 -14.82 -19.57 2.68
C GLY A 86 -15.95 -20.52 2.33
N LYS A 87 -17.18 -20.23 2.77
CA LYS A 87 -18.39 -21.00 2.40
C LYS A 87 -18.64 -20.99 0.89
N MET A 88 -18.44 -19.84 0.22
CA MET A 88 -18.56 -19.74 -1.24
C MET A 88 -17.48 -20.55 -1.97
N GLN A 89 -16.33 -20.81 -1.35
CA GLN A 89 -15.27 -21.66 -1.84
C GLN A 89 -15.49 -23.15 -1.57
N GLY A 90 -16.58 -23.52 -0.90
CA GLY A 90 -16.98 -24.91 -0.65
C GLY A 90 -16.57 -25.48 0.71
N TYR A 91 -16.01 -24.66 1.62
CA TYR A 91 -15.74 -25.09 2.97
C TYR A 91 -17.03 -25.20 3.79
N SER A 92 -17.06 -26.13 4.75
CA SER A 92 -18.12 -26.16 5.76
C SER A 92 -18.10 -24.88 6.60
N GLU A 93 -19.20 -24.55 7.26
CA GLU A 93 -19.30 -23.35 8.10
C GLU A 93 -18.28 -23.36 9.24
N GLU A 94 -18.04 -24.53 9.83
CA GLU A 94 -17.08 -24.69 10.92
C GLU A 94 -15.64 -24.50 10.44
N GLU A 95 -15.27 -25.09 9.32
CA GLU A 95 -13.93 -24.97 8.71
C GLU A 95 -13.68 -23.52 8.24
N ALA A 96 -14.64 -22.94 7.51
CA ALA A 96 -14.56 -21.56 7.08
C ALA A 96 -14.42 -20.59 8.25
N GLY A 97 -15.15 -20.81 9.34
CA GLY A 97 -15.06 -19.99 10.55
C GLY A 97 -13.70 -20.08 11.24
N LYS A 98 -13.13 -21.28 11.36
CA LYS A 98 -11.79 -21.49 11.95
C LYS A 98 -10.70 -20.81 11.09
N LEU A 99 -10.73 -21.04 9.78
CA LEU A 99 -9.79 -20.42 8.83
C LEU A 99 -9.91 -18.90 8.85
N ALA A 100 -11.12 -18.37 8.79
CA ALA A 100 -11.38 -16.94 8.83
C ALA A 100 -10.81 -16.29 10.09
N LYS A 101 -11.04 -16.90 11.27
CA LYS A 101 -10.51 -16.40 12.52
C LYS A 101 -8.99 -16.36 12.53
N GLN A 102 -8.33 -17.42 12.07
CA GLN A 102 -6.87 -17.49 11.98
C GLN A 102 -6.33 -16.44 11.01
N GLN A 103 -6.96 -16.27 9.84
CA GLN A 103 -6.55 -15.28 8.85
C GLN A 103 -6.68 -13.86 9.38
N VAL A 104 -7.81 -13.50 9.98
CA VAL A 104 -8.04 -12.15 10.53
C VAL A 104 -7.07 -11.85 11.67
N GLN A 105 -6.84 -12.80 12.57
CA GLN A 105 -5.86 -12.66 13.65
C GLN A 105 -4.43 -12.53 13.10
N GLY A 106 -4.06 -13.33 12.11
CA GLY A 106 -2.77 -13.26 11.44
C GLY A 106 -2.53 -11.91 10.75
N LEU A 107 -3.52 -11.42 10.01
CA LEU A 107 -3.45 -10.11 9.36
C LEU A 107 -3.38 -8.97 10.38
N ALA A 108 -4.15 -9.04 11.45
CA ALA A 108 -4.10 -8.05 12.52
C ALA A 108 -2.72 -8.02 13.21
N ALA A 109 -2.17 -9.19 13.54
CA ALA A 109 -0.84 -9.31 14.16
C ALA A 109 0.26 -8.80 13.22
N MET A 110 0.21 -9.17 11.94
CA MET A 110 1.14 -8.70 10.93
C MET A 110 1.03 -7.19 10.75
N GLY A 111 -0.20 -6.67 10.66
CA GLY A 111 -0.44 -5.23 10.56
C GLY A 111 0.12 -4.46 11.76
N GLN A 112 0.00 -4.99 12.98
CA GLN A 112 0.61 -4.39 14.17
C GLN A 112 2.13 -4.46 14.14
N MET A 113 2.71 -5.60 13.73
CA MET A 113 4.16 -5.77 13.65
C MET A 113 4.80 -4.75 12.70
N PHE A 114 4.18 -4.49 11.57
CA PHE A 114 4.62 -3.47 10.61
C PHE A 114 4.07 -2.07 10.90
N LYS A 115 3.33 -1.89 12.00
CA LYS A 115 2.69 -0.62 12.38
C LYS A 115 1.73 -0.07 11.31
N LEU A 116 1.20 -0.92 10.46
CA LEU A 116 0.21 -0.57 9.45
C LEU A 116 -1.19 -0.43 10.04
N THR A 117 -1.44 -1.10 11.16
CA THR A 117 -2.71 -1.08 11.90
C THR A 117 -2.47 -0.99 13.39
N THR A 118 -3.47 -0.55 14.10
CA THR A 118 -3.58 -0.69 15.56
C THR A 118 -4.78 -1.58 15.88
N VAL A 119 -4.67 -2.41 16.90
CA VAL A 119 -5.77 -3.25 17.38
C VAL A 119 -6.07 -2.89 18.81
N LYS A 120 -7.32 -2.50 19.06
CA LYS A 120 -7.83 -2.21 20.39
C LYS A 120 -9.28 -2.71 20.47
N ASP A 121 -9.63 -3.38 21.55
CA ASP A 121 -10.98 -3.88 21.81
C ASP A 121 -11.56 -4.68 20.62
N ASP A 122 -10.78 -5.63 20.09
CA ASP A 122 -11.10 -6.42 18.88
C ASP A 122 -11.44 -5.59 17.62
N THR A 123 -10.93 -4.37 17.57
CA THR A 123 -11.13 -3.45 16.44
C THR A 123 -9.80 -3.09 15.81
N ILE A 124 -9.68 -3.33 14.52
CA ILE A 124 -8.54 -2.94 13.69
C ILE A 124 -8.78 -1.50 13.23
N THR A 125 -7.82 -0.61 13.47
CA THR A 125 -7.86 0.76 13.01
C THR A 125 -6.58 1.09 12.25
N THR A 126 -6.73 1.72 11.07
CA THR A 126 -5.64 2.30 10.31
C THR A 126 -5.89 3.79 10.15
N ARG A 127 -4.93 4.61 10.53
CA ARG A 127 -4.94 6.05 10.32
C ARG A 127 -3.79 6.42 9.40
N PHE A 128 -4.13 7.08 8.32
CA PHE A 128 -3.19 7.58 7.34
C PHE A 128 -3.33 9.11 7.27
N HIS A 129 -2.23 9.80 7.42
CA HIS A 129 -2.14 11.24 7.20
C HIS A 129 -0.96 11.54 6.28
N PHE A 130 -1.18 12.37 5.29
CA PHE A 130 -0.12 12.85 4.40
C PHE A 130 -0.21 14.38 4.32
N ALA A 131 0.90 15.03 4.61
CA ALA A 131 1.09 16.46 4.43
C ALA A 131 2.58 16.77 4.33
N ASP A 132 2.95 17.83 3.63
CA ASP A 132 4.34 18.30 3.53
C ASP A 132 5.34 17.20 3.13
N ASN A 133 4.93 16.30 2.22
CA ASN A 133 5.71 15.15 1.74
C ASN A 133 6.05 14.10 2.82
N ILE A 134 5.37 14.14 3.94
CA ILE A 134 5.51 13.19 5.04
C ILE A 134 4.23 12.39 5.16
N VAL A 135 4.38 11.07 5.20
CA VAL A 135 3.32 10.12 5.53
C VAL A 135 3.39 9.82 7.03
N ASP A 136 2.29 9.99 7.72
CA ASP A 136 2.10 9.51 9.08
C ASP A 136 1.11 8.34 9.05
N LEU A 137 1.59 7.15 9.34
CA LEU A 137 0.78 5.94 9.40
C LEU A 137 0.71 5.46 10.85
N ASN A 138 -0.45 5.61 11.48
CA ASN A 138 -0.68 5.27 12.89
C ASN A 138 0.32 5.90 13.88
N GLY A 139 0.75 7.14 13.62
CA GLY A 139 1.74 7.86 14.42
C GLY A 139 3.20 7.59 14.02
N GLN A 140 3.45 6.77 12.99
CA GLN A 140 4.78 6.54 12.44
C GLN A 140 5.00 7.41 11.20
N LYS A 141 5.94 8.35 11.31
CA LYS A 141 6.29 9.26 10.22
C LYS A 141 7.34 8.63 9.30
N MET A 142 7.11 8.74 8.00
CA MET A 142 8.01 8.25 6.96
C MET A 142 7.90 9.10 5.70
N THR A 143 8.88 8.99 4.80
CA THR A 143 8.78 9.63 3.49
C THR A 143 7.80 8.87 2.60
N LEU A 144 7.31 9.53 1.53
CA LEU A 144 6.45 8.87 0.54
C LEU A 144 7.13 7.67 -0.12
N GLN A 145 8.46 7.74 -0.36
CA GLN A 145 9.25 6.62 -0.90
C GLN A 145 9.32 5.42 0.06
N GLN A 146 9.52 5.69 1.35
CA GLN A 146 9.51 4.62 2.37
C GLN A 146 8.13 3.96 2.46
N PHE A 147 7.08 4.76 2.39
CA PHE A 147 5.70 4.25 2.37
C PHE A 147 5.44 3.39 1.13
N ALA A 148 5.83 3.86 -0.08
CA ALA A 148 5.71 3.09 -1.31
C ALA A 148 6.48 1.76 -1.25
N GLY A 149 7.65 1.74 -0.60
CA GLY A 149 8.44 0.53 -0.35
C GLY A 149 7.71 -0.51 0.51
N LEU A 150 6.85 -0.09 1.45
CA LEU A 150 6.02 -1.01 2.23
C LEU A 150 5.00 -1.75 1.36
N PHE A 151 4.45 -1.11 0.34
CA PHE A 151 3.54 -1.75 -0.61
C PHE A 151 4.24 -2.79 -1.50
N GLY A 152 5.52 -2.60 -1.84
CA GLY A 152 6.34 -3.59 -2.54
C GLY A 152 6.51 -4.90 -1.74
N ILE A 153 6.56 -4.81 -0.42
CA ILE A 153 6.61 -5.98 0.48
C ILE A 153 5.29 -6.76 0.46
N PHE A 154 4.16 -6.08 0.21
CA PHE A 154 2.82 -6.67 0.20
C PHE A 154 2.27 -6.97 -1.21
N GLY A 155 3.12 -6.98 -2.25
CA GLY A 155 2.71 -7.36 -3.60
C GLY A 155 2.06 -6.26 -4.43
N GLY A 156 2.28 -4.99 -4.08
CA GLY A 156 2.09 -3.88 -5.02
C GLY A 156 3.00 -4.06 -6.26
N PRO A 157 2.76 -3.36 -7.39
CA PRO A 157 3.60 -3.49 -8.56
C PRO A 157 5.06 -3.23 -8.15
N ALA A 158 5.84 -4.30 -8.09
CA ALA A 158 7.26 -4.21 -7.83
C ALA A 158 7.85 -3.43 -8.99
N ASP A 159 8.29 -2.20 -8.74
CA ASP A 159 9.35 -1.63 -9.55
C ASP A 159 10.50 -2.60 -9.45
N VAL A 160 10.80 -3.23 -10.58
CA VAL A 160 11.82 -4.25 -10.75
C VAL A 160 13.12 -3.68 -10.17
N ALA A 161 13.52 -4.17 -9.00
CA ALA A 161 14.88 -3.93 -8.53
C ALA A 161 15.83 -4.32 -9.68
N PRO A 162 16.80 -3.46 -10.04
CA PRO A 162 17.74 -3.83 -11.08
C PRO A 162 18.34 -5.17 -10.71
N ALA A 163 18.27 -6.11 -11.65
CA ALA A 163 18.82 -7.45 -11.47
C ALA A 163 20.27 -7.33 -10.93
N PRO A 164 20.66 -8.15 -9.94
CA PRO A 164 22.03 -8.12 -9.43
C PRO A 164 22.94 -8.28 -10.63
N GLN A 165 23.79 -7.27 -10.87
CA GLN A 165 24.79 -7.32 -11.92
C GLN A 165 25.61 -8.59 -11.67
N ALA A 166 25.57 -9.49 -12.65
CA ALA A 166 26.41 -10.68 -12.64
C ALA A 166 27.85 -10.25 -12.36
N ALA A 167 28.43 -10.82 -11.32
CA ALA A 167 29.85 -10.63 -11.00
C ALA A 167 30.66 -10.92 -12.26
N PRO A 168 31.68 -10.13 -12.57
CA PRO A 168 32.50 -10.35 -13.75
C PRO A 168 33.05 -11.77 -13.70
N ALA A 169 32.86 -12.51 -14.80
CA ALA A 169 33.34 -13.87 -14.94
C ALA A 169 34.87 -13.90 -14.71
N VAL A 170 35.30 -14.66 -13.72
CA VAL A 170 36.69 -14.94 -13.48
C VAL A 170 37.23 -15.68 -14.71
N PRO A 171 38.29 -15.20 -15.38
CA PRO A 171 38.87 -15.92 -16.53
C PRO A 171 39.40 -17.28 -16.08
N PRO A 172 39.25 -18.34 -16.90
CA PRO A 172 39.76 -19.65 -16.55
C PRO A 172 41.28 -19.60 -16.38
N SER A 173 41.76 -20.12 -15.26
CA SER A 173 43.18 -20.30 -15.00
C SER A 173 43.82 -21.19 -16.08
N PRO A 174 45.01 -20.88 -16.60
CA PRO A 174 45.70 -21.73 -17.58
C PRO A 174 46.01 -23.09 -16.98
N LEU A 175 45.64 -24.14 -17.71
CA LEU A 175 45.96 -25.54 -17.40
C LEU A 175 47.48 -25.71 -17.25
N ALA A 176 47.90 -26.29 -16.13
CA ALA A 176 49.26 -26.71 -15.91
C ALA A 176 49.67 -27.77 -16.96
N PRO A 177 50.93 -27.75 -17.45
CA PRO A 177 51.39 -28.70 -18.46
C PRO A 177 51.44 -30.13 -17.88
N VAL A 178 50.94 -31.07 -18.66
CA VAL A 178 50.97 -32.51 -18.39
C VAL A 178 52.44 -33.00 -18.48
N PRO A 179 53.00 -33.72 -17.49
CA PRO A 179 54.30 -34.31 -17.60
C PRO A 179 54.31 -35.42 -18.64
N ALA A 180 55.35 -35.41 -19.49
CA ALA A 180 55.62 -36.42 -20.51
C ALA A 180 55.92 -37.79 -19.91
N PRO A 181 55.58 -38.91 -20.59
CA PRO A 181 55.91 -40.25 -20.11
C PRO A 181 57.44 -40.54 -20.22
N ALA A 182 57.99 -41.13 -19.17
CA ALA A 182 59.37 -41.60 -19.15
C ALA A 182 59.50 -42.86 -20.02
N GLN A 183 60.55 -42.85 -20.86
CA GLN A 183 61.00 -44.05 -21.51
C GLN A 183 62.05 -44.77 -20.59
#